data_7e90ef1e5165b80e2f5f453139fb5e69
#
_entry.id   7e90ef1e5165b80e2f5f453139fb5e69
#
_cell.length_a   1.000
_cell.length_b   1.000
_cell.length_c   1.000
_cell.angle_alpha   90.00
_cell.angle_beta   90.00
_cell.angle_gamma   90.00
#
_symmetry.space_group_name_H-M   'P 1'
#
loop_
_entity.id
_entity.type
_entity.pdbx_description
1 polymer ?
#
loop_
_entity_poly.entity_id
_entity_poly.type
_entity_poly.pdbx_seq_one_letter_code
_entity_poly.pdbx_strand_id
1 'polypeptide(L)'
;VDLRFLNGHFNFMGVPADEYPRLAQSTEERVEFTVPADMVKKGLDNTCFAVSVDTVRPIMTGIYWDIHEEDITFVSSDTHKLVRYVNRAKAPGLDAHFVMPSKVANIIRSLITSEDVDIRISFDSKSGLFEFGEYFISCLFIHGNYPDYRRVIPENNPFNLEVDRETLMGALRRVNLFSS
;
A
#
# COMPACT_ATOMS: atom_id res chain seq x y z
N VAL A 1 33.77 -8.60 -9.65
CA VAL A 1 33.28 -9.98 -9.68
C VAL A 1 33.46 -10.54 -11.08
N ASP A 2 34.19 -11.63 -11.17
CA ASP A 2 34.43 -12.38 -12.41
C ASP A 2 33.49 -13.58 -12.46
N LEU A 3 32.64 -13.65 -13.49
CA LEU A 3 31.83 -14.82 -13.80
C LEU A 3 32.41 -15.51 -15.03
N ARG A 4 32.83 -16.78 -14.88
CA ARG A 4 33.34 -17.61 -15.96
C ARG A 4 32.47 -18.85 -16.11
N PHE A 5 32.04 -19.13 -17.32
CA PHE A 5 31.35 -20.36 -17.69
C PHE A 5 31.83 -20.84 -19.08
N LEU A 6 31.41 -22.03 -19.47
CA LEU A 6 31.94 -22.75 -20.65
C LEU A 6 32.10 -21.91 -21.92
N ASN A 7 31.22 -20.93 -22.16
CA ASN A 7 31.19 -20.15 -23.41
C ASN A 7 31.25 -18.63 -23.15
N GLY A 8 31.64 -18.18 -21.96
CA GLY A 8 31.68 -16.75 -21.68
C GLY A 8 32.46 -16.35 -20.43
N HIS A 9 32.90 -15.11 -20.46
CA HIS A 9 33.54 -14.45 -19.32
C HIS A 9 32.92 -13.05 -19.19
N PHE A 10 32.40 -12.75 -18.01
CA PHE A 10 31.82 -11.44 -17.69
C PHE A 10 32.48 -10.85 -16.45
N ASN A 11 32.77 -9.57 -16.52
CA ASN A 11 33.30 -8.83 -15.41
C ASN A 11 32.31 -7.76 -14.96
N PHE A 12 31.95 -7.75 -13.68
CA PHE A 12 31.06 -6.78 -13.08
C PHE A 12 31.78 -6.04 -11.96
N MET A 13 31.59 -4.72 -11.91
CA MET A 13 31.96 -3.96 -10.73
C MET A 13 31.06 -4.39 -9.55
N GLY A 14 31.67 -4.81 -8.46
CA GLY A 14 31.00 -5.13 -7.22
C GLY A 14 31.18 -4.02 -6.21
N VAL A 15 30.26 -3.92 -5.27
CA VAL A 15 30.37 -3.07 -4.08
C VAL A 15 30.62 -4.00 -2.89
N PRO A 16 31.47 -3.62 -1.92
CA PRO A 16 31.69 -4.39 -0.71
C PRO A 16 30.36 -4.69 0.03
N ALA A 17 30.23 -5.90 0.56
CA ALA A 17 28.97 -6.32 1.22
C ALA A 17 28.69 -5.54 2.52
N ASP A 18 29.69 -4.96 3.15
CA ASP A 18 29.58 -4.11 4.32
C ASP A 18 28.99 -2.73 4.02
N GLU A 19 29.03 -2.30 2.75
CA GLU A 19 28.35 -1.09 2.26
C GLU A 19 26.86 -1.31 1.98
N TYR A 20 26.38 -2.57 2.03
CA TYR A 20 24.96 -2.85 1.85
C TYR A 20 24.14 -2.22 3.00
N PRO A 21 23.08 -1.44 2.70
CA PRO A 21 22.29 -0.80 3.72
C PRO A 21 21.74 -1.83 4.70
N ARG A 22 22.12 -1.73 5.95
CA ARG A 22 21.51 -2.53 7.02
C ARG A 22 20.17 -1.89 7.39
N LEU A 23 19.19 -2.73 7.68
CA LEU A 23 17.95 -2.24 8.28
C LEU A 23 18.32 -1.48 9.55
N ALA A 24 17.99 -0.19 9.61
CA ALA A 24 18.20 0.59 10.82
C ALA A 24 17.43 -0.11 11.94
N GLN A 25 18.14 -0.57 12.94
CA GLN A 25 17.50 -1.04 14.16
C GLN A 25 16.87 0.20 14.80
N SER A 26 15.55 0.28 14.76
CA SER A 26 14.83 1.31 15.48
C SER A 26 15.10 1.16 16.97
N THR A 27 15.41 2.27 17.62
CA THR A 27 15.49 2.34 19.10
C THR A 27 14.12 2.62 19.71
N GLU A 28 13.12 2.86 18.87
CA GLU A 28 11.73 3.08 19.29
C GLU A 28 11.04 1.74 19.54
N GLU A 29 10.13 1.70 20.49
CA GLU A 29 9.28 0.55 20.73
C GLU A 29 8.38 0.34 19.51
N ARG A 30 8.36 -0.89 18.99
CA ARG A 30 7.56 -1.24 17.81
C ARG A 30 6.21 -1.78 18.23
N VAL A 31 5.20 -1.33 17.54
CA VAL A 31 3.86 -1.91 17.62
C VAL A 31 3.78 -3.09 16.66
N GLU A 32 3.23 -4.20 17.12
CA GLU A 32 3.09 -5.41 16.31
C GLU A 32 1.64 -5.90 16.31
N PHE A 33 1.20 -6.35 15.13
CA PHE A 33 -0.07 -7.05 14.99
C PHE A 33 -0.04 -8.00 13.79
N THR A 34 -1.01 -8.90 13.74
CA THR A 34 -1.14 -9.90 12.69
C THR A 34 -2.53 -9.85 12.09
N VAL A 35 -2.60 -9.85 10.76
CA VAL A 35 -3.85 -9.83 10.00
C VAL A 35 -3.79 -10.79 8.82
N PRO A 36 -4.93 -11.27 8.31
CA PRO A 36 -4.94 -12.08 7.09
C PRO A 36 -4.34 -11.34 5.91
N ALA A 37 -3.47 -12.01 5.14
CA ALA A 37 -2.82 -11.40 3.99
C ALA A 37 -3.82 -11.00 2.90
N ASP A 38 -4.91 -11.74 2.73
CA ASP A 38 -6.00 -11.42 1.79
C ASP A 38 -6.67 -10.08 2.12
N MET A 39 -6.79 -9.76 3.40
CA MET A 39 -7.31 -8.47 3.86
C MET A 39 -6.42 -7.31 3.42
N VAL A 40 -5.10 -7.45 3.61
CA VAL A 40 -4.11 -6.47 3.17
C VAL A 40 -4.13 -6.37 1.64
N LYS A 41 -4.12 -7.51 0.95
CA LYS A 41 -4.19 -7.54 -0.52
C LYS A 41 -5.42 -6.80 -1.04
N LYS A 42 -6.61 -7.08 -0.51
CA LYS A 42 -7.85 -6.39 -0.89
C LYS A 42 -7.77 -4.88 -0.63
N GLY A 43 -7.21 -4.48 0.51
CA GLY A 43 -6.98 -3.06 0.82
C GLY A 43 -6.10 -2.38 -0.23
N LEU A 44 -4.98 -3.00 -0.57
CA LEU A 44 -4.04 -2.48 -1.55
C LEU A 44 -4.60 -2.54 -2.99
N ASP A 45 -5.28 -3.62 -3.39
CA ASP A 45 -5.92 -3.73 -4.71
C ASP A 45 -6.95 -2.62 -4.94
N ASN A 46 -7.69 -2.25 -3.89
CA ASN A 46 -8.72 -1.22 -3.97
C ASN A 46 -8.19 0.21 -3.83
N THR A 47 -6.92 0.42 -3.49
CA THR A 47 -6.39 1.77 -3.23
C THR A 47 -5.16 2.13 -4.06
N CYS A 48 -4.30 1.18 -4.46
CA CYS A 48 -3.05 1.47 -5.18
C CYS A 48 -3.21 2.31 -6.45
N PHE A 49 -4.34 2.17 -7.17
CA PHE A 49 -4.57 2.90 -8.43
C PHE A 49 -4.92 4.38 -8.23
N ALA A 50 -5.22 4.80 -7.02
CA ALA A 50 -5.68 6.16 -6.74
C ALA A 50 -4.61 7.04 -6.09
N VAL A 51 -3.38 6.55 -5.91
CA VAL A 51 -2.27 7.36 -5.40
C VAL A 51 -1.84 8.41 -6.43
N SER A 52 -1.29 9.53 -5.93
CA SER A 52 -0.70 10.54 -6.80
C SER A 52 0.63 10.07 -7.39
N VAL A 53 0.88 10.44 -8.63
CA VAL A 53 2.21 10.33 -9.27
C VAL A 53 3.02 11.61 -9.14
N ASP A 54 2.38 12.69 -8.68
CA ASP A 54 3.00 13.98 -8.49
C ASP A 54 3.83 14.01 -7.20
N THR A 55 5.11 14.27 -7.32
CA THR A 55 6.06 14.33 -6.20
C THR A 55 6.06 15.67 -5.45
N VAL A 56 5.31 16.67 -5.91
CA VAL A 56 5.14 17.96 -5.21
C VAL A 56 4.49 17.75 -3.84
N ARG A 57 3.63 16.74 -3.73
CA ARG A 57 3.00 16.34 -2.48
C ARG A 57 3.36 14.87 -2.15
N PRO A 58 4.55 14.60 -1.62
CA PRO A 58 5.02 13.23 -1.41
C PRO A 58 4.05 12.38 -0.58
N ILE A 59 3.37 12.97 0.40
CA ILE A 59 2.42 12.26 1.26
C ILE A 59 1.25 11.62 0.48
N MET A 60 0.90 12.16 -0.70
CA MET A 60 -0.15 11.64 -1.56
C MET A 60 0.33 10.52 -2.50
N THR A 61 1.64 10.26 -2.55
CA THR A 61 2.20 9.18 -3.39
C THR A 61 2.17 7.81 -2.69
N GLY A 62 1.64 7.77 -1.48
CA GLY A 62 1.49 6.55 -0.69
C GLY A 62 0.04 6.23 -0.37
N ILE A 63 -0.14 5.10 0.28
CA ILE A 63 -1.42 4.63 0.80
C ILE A 63 -1.42 4.90 2.30
N TYR A 64 -2.40 5.65 2.75
CA TYR A 64 -2.63 5.90 4.15
C TYR A 64 -3.34 4.72 4.79
N TRP A 65 -2.74 4.16 5.81
CA TRP A 65 -3.31 3.14 6.68
C TRP A 65 -3.83 3.85 7.93
N ASP A 66 -5.12 3.81 8.11
CA ASP A 66 -5.83 4.37 9.27
C ASP A 66 -6.38 3.18 10.06
N ILE A 67 -5.68 2.83 11.14
CA ILE A 67 -5.91 1.64 11.94
C ILE A 67 -6.67 2.07 13.18
N HIS A 68 -7.79 1.44 13.44
CA HIS A 68 -8.64 1.66 14.60
C HIS A 68 -8.88 0.35 15.34
N GLU A 69 -9.39 0.45 16.57
CA GLU A 69 -9.70 -0.73 17.38
C GLU A 69 -10.60 -1.75 16.66
N GLU A 70 -11.50 -1.29 15.80
CA GLU A 70 -12.52 -2.11 15.13
C GLU A 70 -12.28 -2.34 13.64
N ASP A 71 -11.42 -1.56 12.99
CA ASP A 71 -11.18 -1.68 11.55
C ASP A 71 -9.80 -1.19 11.10
N ILE A 72 -9.42 -1.59 9.89
CA ILE A 72 -8.32 -0.98 9.15
C ILE A 72 -8.90 -0.33 7.91
N THR A 73 -8.70 0.96 7.79
CA THR A 73 -9.08 1.75 6.64
C THR A 73 -7.85 2.08 5.78
N PHE A 74 -7.93 1.78 4.49
CA PHE A 74 -6.92 2.14 3.50
C PHE A 74 -7.44 3.32 2.69
N VAL A 75 -6.61 4.35 2.54
CA VAL A 75 -6.99 5.56 1.82
C VAL A 75 -5.90 5.96 0.84
N SER A 76 -6.29 6.37 -0.34
CA SER A 76 -5.42 6.98 -1.33
C SER A 76 -6.15 8.07 -2.11
N SER A 77 -5.43 9.06 -2.56
CA SER A 77 -5.97 10.15 -3.36
C SER A 77 -4.87 10.81 -4.20
N ASP A 78 -5.26 11.30 -5.37
CA ASP A 78 -4.41 12.15 -6.23
C ASP A 78 -4.96 13.58 -6.34
N THR A 79 -5.84 13.99 -5.43
CA THR A 79 -6.59 15.25 -5.39
C THR A 79 -7.81 15.32 -6.33
N HIS A 80 -7.90 14.46 -7.34
CA HIS A 80 -9.03 14.39 -8.28
C HIS A 80 -9.98 13.24 -7.96
N LYS A 81 -9.42 12.15 -7.43
CA LYS A 81 -10.16 11.00 -6.94
C LYS A 81 -9.69 10.63 -5.53
N LEU A 82 -10.59 10.11 -4.73
CA LEU A 82 -10.31 9.57 -3.41
C LEU A 82 -10.93 8.18 -3.32
N VAL A 83 -10.15 7.25 -2.84
CA VAL A 83 -10.63 5.91 -2.52
C VAL A 83 -10.42 5.65 -1.04
N ARG A 84 -11.48 5.19 -0.40
CA ARG A 84 -11.48 4.70 0.97
C ARG A 84 -11.99 3.26 0.98
N TYR A 85 -11.18 2.35 1.46
CA TYR A 85 -11.54 0.94 1.64
C TYR A 85 -11.44 0.58 3.12
N VAL A 86 -12.54 0.12 3.69
CA VAL A 86 -12.65 -0.22 5.13
C VAL A 86 -12.77 -1.73 5.27
N ASN A 87 -11.91 -2.33 6.07
CA ASN A 87 -12.01 -3.74 6.43
C ASN A 87 -12.23 -3.89 7.93
N ARG A 88 -13.34 -4.57 8.31
CA ARG A 88 -13.75 -4.81 9.69
C ARG A 88 -13.56 -6.26 10.14
N ALA A 89 -13.04 -7.13 9.29
CA ALA A 89 -13.06 -8.58 9.53
C ALA A 89 -12.12 -9.03 10.68
N LYS A 90 -11.00 -8.35 10.85
CA LYS A 90 -10.03 -8.61 11.95
C LYS A 90 -9.28 -7.32 12.26
N ALA A 91 -9.85 -6.51 13.10
CA ALA A 91 -9.19 -5.32 13.62
C ALA A 91 -8.06 -5.70 14.58
N PRO A 92 -6.93 -4.98 14.56
CA PRO A 92 -5.79 -5.29 15.44
C PRO A 92 -5.98 -4.87 16.90
N GLY A 93 -7.08 -4.18 17.24
CA GLY A 93 -7.36 -3.72 18.60
C GLY A 93 -6.45 -2.58 19.07
N LEU A 94 -5.98 -1.75 18.14
CA LEU A 94 -5.11 -0.60 18.43
C LEU A 94 -5.43 0.57 17.51
N ASP A 95 -5.05 1.78 17.92
CA ASP A 95 -5.14 2.99 17.11
C ASP A 95 -3.74 3.40 16.63
N ALA A 96 -3.57 3.43 15.32
CA ALA A 96 -2.32 3.86 14.70
C ALA A 96 -2.53 4.28 13.25
N HIS A 97 -1.56 5.00 12.70
CA HIS A 97 -1.59 5.35 11.29
C HIS A 97 -0.19 5.51 10.71
N PHE A 98 -0.07 5.24 9.43
CA PHE A 98 1.14 5.50 8.65
C PHE A 98 0.84 5.61 7.16
N VAL A 99 1.79 6.14 6.39
CA VAL A 99 1.68 6.22 4.93
C VAL A 99 2.72 5.31 4.28
N MET A 100 2.24 4.22 3.70
CA MET A 100 3.06 3.26 2.98
C MET A 100 3.36 3.77 1.58
N PRO A 101 4.63 3.81 1.13
CA PRO A 101 4.96 4.14 -0.26
C PRO A 101 4.27 3.20 -1.25
N SER A 102 3.70 3.76 -2.32
CA SER A 102 2.98 2.96 -3.33
C SER A 102 3.83 1.88 -3.99
N LYS A 103 5.15 2.10 -4.12
CA LYS A 103 6.08 1.10 -4.62
C LYS A 103 6.11 -0.15 -3.74
N VAL A 104 6.20 0.03 -2.42
CA VAL A 104 6.20 -1.08 -1.46
C VAL A 104 4.84 -1.76 -1.43
N ALA A 105 3.76 -0.98 -1.43
CA ALA A 105 2.40 -1.50 -1.51
C ALA A 105 2.20 -2.43 -2.73
N ASN A 106 2.69 -2.02 -3.90
CA ASN A 106 2.63 -2.84 -5.11
C ASN A 106 3.46 -4.13 -5.00
N ILE A 107 4.63 -4.09 -4.35
CA ILE A 107 5.44 -5.29 -4.09
C ILE A 107 4.66 -6.25 -3.20
N ILE A 108 4.21 -5.81 -2.03
CA ILE A 108 3.45 -6.64 -1.08
C ILE A 108 2.23 -7.27 -1.79
N ARG A 109 1.45 -6.45 -2.48
CA ARG A 109 0.27 -6.88 -3.23
C ARG A 109 0.59 -7.99 -4.24
N SER A 110 1.71 -7.90 -4.95
CA SER A 110 2.12 -8.87 -5.97
C SER A 110 2.62 -10.19 -5.38
N LEU A 111 3.17 -10.15 -4.17
CA LEU A 111 3.73 -11.32 -3.50
C LEU A 111 2.68 -12.12 -2.73
N ILE A 112 1.57 -11.52 -2.35
CA ILE A 112 0.46 -12.23 -1.71
C ILE A 112 -0.30 -13.05 -2.77
N THR A 113 0.03 -14.34 -2.85
CA THR A 113 -0.56 -15.28 -3.82
C THR A 113 -1.57 -16.25 -3.19
N SER A 114 -1.50 -16.47 -1.87
CA SER A 114 -2.38 -17.34 -1.11
C SER A 114 -3.25 -16.54 -0.15
N GLU A 115 -4.52 -16.94 -0.03
CA GLU A 115 -5.49 -16.30 0.88
C GLU A 115 -5.33 -16.81 2.33
N ASP A 116 -4.66 -17.95 2.54
CA ASP A 116 -4.57 -18.65 3.82
C ASP A 116 -3.30 -18.29 4.63
N VAL A 117 -2.65 -17.18 4.31
CA VAL A 117 -1.43 -16.74 4.99
C VAL A 117 -1.74 -15.50 5.81
N ASP A 118 -1.25 -15.45 7.03
CA ASP A 118 -1.26 -14.24 7.85
C ASP A 118 -0.03 -13.38 7.56
N ILE A 119 -0.19 -12.07 7.64
CA ILE A 119 0.86 -11.06 7.60
C ILE A 119 1.11 -10.54 9.01
N ARG A 120 2.34 -10.67 9.49
CA ARG A 120 2.81 -10.00 10.70
C ARG A 120 3.36 -8.63 10.31
N ILE A 121 2.83 -7.60 10.93
CA ILE A 121 3.21 -6.21 10.70
C ILE A 121 3.81 -5.67 11.99
N SER A 122 5.05 -5.20 11.92
CA SER A 122 5.76 -4.54 13.01
C SER A 122 6.20 -3.16 12.54
N PHE A 123 5.86 -2.11 13.25
CA PHE A 123 6.14 -0.74 12.81
C PHE A 123 6.44 0.20 13.97
N ASP A 124 7.15 1.26 13.65
CA ASP A 124 7.41 2.42 14.48
C ASP A 124 6.95 3.71 13.76
N SER A 125 7.30 4.87 14.28
CA SER A 125 6.93 6.16 13.66
C SER A 125 7.51 6.40 12.26
N LYS A 126 8.55 5.64 11.86
CA LYS A 126 9.35 5.89 10.65
C LYS A 126 9.33 4.76 9.65
N SER A 127 9.17 3.53 10.12
CA SER A 127 9.38 2.33 9.32
C SER A 127 8.41 1.22 9.66
N GLY A 128 8.17 0.37 8.68
CA GLY A 128 7.38 -0.84 8.84
C GLY A 128 8.12 -2.07 8.33
N LEU A 129 7.78 -3.20 8.94
CA LEU A 129 8.26 -4.52 8.62
C LEU A 129 7.06 -5.41 8.39
N PHE A 130 7.04 -6.11 7.27
CA PHE A 130 5.95 -6.96 6.83
C PHE A 130 6.50 -8.36 6.58
N GLU A 131 6.03 -9.34 7.34
CA GLU A 131 6.50 -10.73 7.30
C GLU A 131 5.33 -11.65 6.91
N PHE A 132 5.47 -12.41 5.84
CA PHE A 132 4.49 -13.39 5.40
C PHE A 132 5.14 -14.44 4.51
N GLY A 133 4.81 -15.72 4.72
CA GLY A 133 5.48 -16.83 4.04
C GLY A 133 6.98 -16.77 4.24
N GLU A 134 7.73 -16.70 3.14
CA GLU A 134 9.20 -16.58 3.15
C GLU A 134 9.66 -15.13 2.91
N TYR A 135 8.73 -14.17 2.86
CA TYR A 135 9.02 -12.79 2.55
C TYR A 135 9.19 -11.94 3.82
N PHE A 136 10.20 -11.09 3.77
CA PHE A 136 10.54 -10.11 4.78
C PHE A 136 10.74 -8.77 4.09
N ILE A 137 9.80 -7.86 4.24
CA ILE A 137 9.79 -6.58 3.55
C ILE A 137 9.87 -5.45 4.57
N SER A 138 10.91 -4.66 4.49
CA SER A 138 11.05 -3.45 5.27
C SER A 138 10.87 -2.22 4.40
N CYS A 139 10.23 -1.20 4.93
CA CYS A 139 10.10 0.08 4.23
C CYS A 139 10.14 1.27 5.20
N LEU A 140 10.63 2.39 4.70
CA LEU A 140 10.44 3.68 5.34
C LEU A 140 9.08 4.24 4.96
N PHE A 141 8.36 4.78 5.92
CA PHE A 141 7.09 5.46 5.70
C PHE A 141 7.30 6.85 5.12
N ILE A 142 6.29 7.35 4.41
CA ILE A 142 6.28 8.73 3.95
C ILE A 142 5.86 9.61 5.12
N HIS A 143 6.77 10.49 5.55
CA HIS A 143 6.50 11.43 6.64
C HIS A 143 5.63 12.59 6.21
N GLY A 144 4.76 13.04 7.09
CA GLY A 144 3.90 14.20 6.91
C GLY A 144 2.48 13.95 7.40
N ASN A 145 1.70 15.00 7.47
CA ASN A 145 0.28 14.89 7.81
C ASN A 145 -0.52 14.54 6.57
N TYR A 146 -1.14 13.35 6.57
CA TYR A 146 -2.10 13.01 5.53
C TYR A 146 -3.34 13.91 5.68
N PRO A 147 -3.87 14.48 4.59
CA PRO A 147 -5.06 15.32 4.66
C PRO A 147 -6.24 14.58 5.30
N ASP A 148 -7.05 15.29 6.06
CA ASP A 148 -8.28 14.72 6.62
C ASP A 148 -9.26 14.37 5.49
N TYR A 149 -9.16 13.14 5.03
CA TYR A 149 -9.93 12.61 3.91
C TYR A 149 -11.44 12.56 4.18
N ARG A 150 -11.84 12.53 5.46
CA ARG A 150 -13.25 12.47 5.86
C ARG A 150 -13.99 13.74 5.45
N ARG A 151 -13.31 14.90 5.47
CA ARG A 151 -13.90 16.19 5.12
C ARG A 151 -14.21 16.37 3.64
N VAL A 152 -13.57 15.58 2.77
CA VAL A 152 -13.79 15.70 1.32
C VAL A 152 -14.79 14.68 0.80
N ILE A 153 -15.24 13.74 1.64
CA ILE A 153 -16.29 12.79 1.29
C ILE A 153 -17.64 13.52 1.40
N PRO A 154 -18.41 13.64 0.29
CA PRO A 154 -19.69 14.35 0.33
C PRO A 154 -20.68 13.64 1.23
N GLU A 155 -21.31 14.39 2.11
CA GLU A 155 -22.43 13.96 2.93
C GLU A 155 -23.70 14.68 2.48
N ASN A 156 -24.87 14.10 2.74
CA ASN A 156 -26.17 14.69 2.46
C ASN A 156 -26.41 15.06 0.99
N ASN A 157 -26.01 14.17 0.06
CA ASN A 157 -26.30 14.36 -1.36
C ASN A 157 -27.82 14.36 -1.61
N PRO A 158 -28.39 15.39 -2.29
CA PRO A 158 -29.81 15.48 -2.51
C PRO A 158 -30.34 14.48 -3.56
N PHE A 159 -29.44 13.93 -4.37
CA PHE A 159 -29.78 12.98 -5.42
C PHE A 159 -29.01 11.68 -5.24
N ASN A 160 -29.70 10.56 -5.39
CA ASN A 160 -29.12 9.22 -5.39
C ASN A 160 -29.46 8.55 -6.73
N LEU A 161 -28.48 7.85 -7.28
CA LEU A 161 -28.64 7.02 -8.48
C LEU A 161 -28.26 5.58 -8.15
N GLU A 162 -29.18 4.67 -8.34
CA GLU A 162 -28.92 3.24 -8.25
C GLU A 162 -28.89 2.63 -9.64
N VAL A 163 -27.80 1.98 -9.99
CA VAL A 163 -27.61 1.38 -11.32
C VAL A 163 -26.89 0.05 -11.20
N ASP A 164 -27.18 -0.85 -12.14
CA ASP A 164 -26.41 -2.09 -12.26
C ASP A 164 -24.97 -1.79 -12.68
N ARG A 165 -24.01 -2.35 -11.91
CA ARG A 165 -22.58 -2.09 -12.10
C ARG A 165 -22.07 -2.49 -13.49
N GLU A 166 -22.53 -3.65 -14.00
CA GLU A 166 -22.03 -4.17 -15.27
C GLU A 166 -22.59 -3.39 -16.46
N THR A 167 -23.86 -3.01 -16.35
CA THR A 167 -24.52 -2.14 -17.34
C THR A 167 -23.82 -0.80 -17.43
N LEU A 168 -23.55 -0.15 -16.29
CA LEU A 168 -22.83 1.12 -16.25
C LEU A 168 -21.40 0.98 -16.79
N MET A 169 -20.67 -0.05 -16.37
CA MET A 169 -19.32 -0.30 -16.85
C MET A 169 -19.27 -0.53 -18.36
N GLY A 170 -20.24 -1.29 -18.90
CA GLY A 170 -20.36 -1.52 -20.32
C GLY A 170 -20.64 -0.22 -21.09
N ALA A 171 -21.47 0.66 -20.56
CA ALA A 171 -21.75 1.97 -21.14
C ALA A 171 -20.49 2.87 -21.16
N LEU A 172 -19.82 2.95 -20.00
CA LEU A 172 -18.58 3.75 -19.87
C LEU A 172 -17.46 3.26 -20.80
N ARG A 173 -17.26 1.95 -20.95
CA ARG A 173 -16.29 1.39 -21.89
C ARG A 173 -16.58 1.78 -23.32
N ARG A 174 -17.84 1.78 -23.75
CA ARG A 174 -18.24 2.20 -25.12
C ARG A 174 -17.98 3.68 -25.35
N VAL A 175 -18.35 4.53 -24.39
CA VAL A 175 -18.13 5.98 -24.51
C VAL A 175 -16.63 6.32 -24.50
N ASN A 176 -15.83 5.63 -23.68
CA ASN A 176 -14.39 5.86 -23.57
C ASN A 176 -13.62 5.57 -24.89
N LEU A 177 -14.19 4.77 -25.79
CA LEU A 177 -13.58 4.54 -27.13
C LEU A 177 -13.54 5.81 -27.99
N PHE A 178 -14.39 6.78 -27.70
CA PHE A 178 -14.55 8.03 -28.44
C PHE A 178 -14.16 9.27 -27.63
N SER A 179 -13.73 9.09 -26.38
CA SER A 179 -13.22 10.18 -25.57
C SER A 179 -11.70 10.31 -25.77
N SER A 180 -11.29 11.42 -26.36
CA SER A 180 -9.87 11.81 -26.53
C SER A 180 -9.35 12.55 -25.33
#